data_e5408a40a1ebe269e9d0c8f5322affa9
#
_entry.id   e5408a40a1ebe269e9d0c8f5322affa9
#
_cell.length_a   1.000
_cell.length_b   1.000
_cell.length_c   1.000
_cell.angle_alpha   90.00
_cell.angle_beta   90.00
_cell.angle_gamma   90.00
#
_symmetry.space_group_name_H-M   'P 1'
#
loop_
_entity.id
_entity.type
_entity.pdbx_description
1 polymer ?
#
loop_
_entity_poly.entity_id
_entity_poly.type
_entity_poly.pdbx_seq_one_letter_code
_entity_poly.pdbx_strand_id
1 'polypeptide(L)'
;MSGGAYEYAYHRIDELAGDIAARSESPVPSEARRAFVAHLIQVASVARALEWADSGDTDGSEAELMIEQLVGRAKVEESAAAEVTKACEAMRKLLERVGPTK
;
A
#
# COMPACT_ATOMS: atom_id res chain seq x y z
N MET A 1 7.34 -14.19 -17.41
CA MET A 1 7.77 -14.43 -16.10
C MET A 1 6.74 -14.04 -15.13
N SER A 2 6.31 -14.94 -14.35
CA SER A 2 5.21 -14.63 -13.49
C SER A 2 5.67 -13.98 -12.22
N GLY A 3 4.88 -13.04 -11.72
CA GLY A 3 5.03 -12.49 -10.40
C GLY A 3 6.26 -11.66 -10.14
N GLY A 4 6.90 -11.12 -11.16
CA GLY A 4 8.18 -10.48 -10.99
C GLY A 4 8.21 -8.95 -10.97
N ALA A 5 7.05 -8.29 -10.97
CA ALA A 5 7.00 -6.84 -11.13
C ALA A 5 7.79 -6.10 -10.05
N TYR A 6 7.79 -6.60 -8.82
CA TYR A 6 8.49 -5.96 -7.70
C TYR A 6 9.56 -6.87 -7.12
N GLU A 7 10.04 -7.82 -7.92
CA GLU A 7 11.12 -8.72 -7.55
C GLU A 7 10.81 -9.48 -6.26
N TYR A 8 9.52 -9.83 -6.09
CA TYR A 8 9.09 -10.66 -4.95
C TYR A 8 9.41 -10.01 -3.60
N ALA A 9 9.29 -8.69 -3.54
CA ALA A 9 9.62 -7.95 -2.31
C ALA A 9 8.78 -8.39 -1.11
N TYR A 10 7.60 -8.99 -1.34
CA TYR A 10 6.77 -9.45 -0.23
C TYR A 10 7.47 -10.53 0.62
N HIS A 11 8.44 -11.24 0.04
CA HIS A 11 9.22 -12.20 0.82
C HIS A 11 10.02 -11.51 1.91
N ARG A 12 10.54 -10.31 1.64
CA ARG A 12 11.29 -9.57 2.64
C ARG A 12 10.39 -9.11 3.78
N ILE A 13 9.15 -8.78 3.46
CA ILE A 13 8.20 -8.39 4.49
C ILE A 13 7.87 -9.59 5.37
N ASP A 14 7.68 -10.78 4.77
CA ASP A 14 7.45 -11.99 5.52
C ASP A 14 8.63 -12.33 6.42
N GLU A 15 9.86 -12.18 5.91
CA GLU A 15 11.05 -12.44 6.70
C GLU A 15 11.13 -11.50 7.89
N LEU A 16 10.84 -10.22 7.66
CA LEU A 16 10.86 -9.24 8.74
C LEU A 16 9.84 -9.60 9.80
N ALA A 17 8.64 -9.99 9.38
CA ALA A 17 7.61 -10.38 10.34
C ALA A 17 8.08 -11.56 11.19
N GLY A 18 8.72 -12.55 10.55
CA GLY A 18 9.26 -13.70 11.26
C GLY A 18 10.34 -13.32 12.24
N ASP A 19 11.25 -12.43 11.83
CA ASP A 19 12.33 -11.98 12.70
C ASP A 19 11.79 -11.24 13.91
N ILE A 20 10.79 -10.38 13.72
CA ILE A 20 10.18 -9.66 14.82
C ILE A 20 9.48 -10.63 15.77
N ALA A 21 8.76 -11.60 15.21
CA ALA A 21 8.02 -12.57 16.01
C ALA A 21 8.97 -13.45 16.84
N ALA A 22 10.15 -13.75 16.31
CA ALA A 22 11.08 -14.66 16.97
C ALA A 22 11.90 -13.99 18.06
N ARG A 23 11.88 -12.66 18.13
CA ARG A 23 12.71 -11.96 19.10
C ARG A 23 12.15 -12.13 20.50
N SER A 24 12.98 -12.63 21.41
CA SER A 24 12.51 -12.92 22.75
C SER A 24 12.67 -11.73 23.69
N GLU A 25 13.60 -10.83 23.41
CA GLU A 25 13.80 -9.67 24.26
C GLU A 25 13.65 -8.39 23.48
N SER A 26 12.83 -7.49 23.99
CA SER A 26 12.57 -6.22 23.34
C SER A 26 11.92 -5.28 24.35
N PRO A 27 12.23 -3.98 24.29
CA PRO A 27 11.52 -3.01 25.13
C PRO A 27 10.07 -2.79 24.68
N VAL A 28 9.70 -3.28 23.50
CA VAL A 28 8.33 -3.11 22.99
C VAL A 28 7.46 -4.22 23.57
N PRO A 29 6.29 -3.89 24.14
CA PRO A 29 5.40 -4.92 24.70
C PRO A 29 5.04 -5.98 23.69
N SER A 30 4.89 -7.22 24.14
CA SER A 30 4.64 -8.32 23.23
C SER A 30 3.30 -8.21 22.51
N GLU A 31 2.30 -7.60 23.14
CA GLU A 31 1.01 -7.41 22.48
C GLU A 31 1.12 -6.51 21.27
N ALA A 32 1.84 -5.39 21.44
CA ALA A 32 2.05 -4.46 20.33
C ALA A 32 2.84 -5.12 19.22
N ARG A 33 3.86 -5.89 19.57
CA ARG A 33 4.68 -6.58 18.59
C ARG A 33 3.86 -7.59 17.79
N ARG A 34 3.01 -8.35 18.47
CA ARG A 34 2.16 -9.33 17.80
C ARG A 34 1.19 -8.68 16.84
N ALA A 35 0.60 -7.55 17.26
CA ALA A 35 -0.31 -6.82 16.39
C ALA A 35 0.41 -6.32 15.15
N PHE A 36 1.63 -5.83 15.32
CA PHE A 36 2.41 -5.34 14.20
C PHE A 36 2.80 -6.48 13.25
N VAL A 37 3.20 -7.63 13.81
CA VAL A 37 3.56 -8.79 13.00
C VAL A 37 2.36 -9.24 12.18
N ALA A 38 1.17 -9.30 12.79
CA ALA A 38 -0.03 -9.69 12.08
C ALA A 38 -0.32 -8.71 10.94
N HIS A 39 -0.10 -7.42 11.19
CA HIS A 39 -0.31 -6.42 10.14
C HIS A 39 0.70 -6.60 9.00
N LEU A 40 1.96 -6.88 9.33
CA LEU A 40 2.97 -7.11 8.30
C LEU A 40 2.62 -8.32 7.43
N ILE A 41 2.10 -9.37 8.04
CA ILE A 41 1.69 -10.55 7.29
C ILE A 41 0.57 -10.20 6.31
N GLN A 42 -0.38 -9.38 6.74
CA GLN A 42 -1.44 -8.91 5.86
C GLN A 42 -0.88 -8.07 4.72
N VAL A 43 0.05 -7.16 5.04
CA VAL A 43 0.68 -6.33 4.03
C VAL A 43 1.41 -7.19 3.01
N ALA A 44 2.12 -8.21 3.47
CA ALA A 44 2.83 -9.11 2.57
C ALA A 44 1.86 -9.83 1.63
N SER A 45 0.72 -10.27 2.15
CA SER A 45 -0.28 -10.94 1.32
C SER A 45 -0.83 -10.01 0.25
N VAL A 46 -1.11 -8.76 0.61
CA VAL A 46 -1.59 -7.77 -0.35
C VAL A 46 -0.50 -7.47 -1.37
N ALA A 47 0.74 -7.32 -0.93
CA ALA A 47 1.85 -7.04 -1.82
C ALA A 47 2.04 -8.18 -2.82
N ARG A 48 1.87 -9.41 -2.37
CA ARG A 48 1.99 -10.58 -3.26
C ARG A 48 0.91 -10.56 -4.33
N ALA A 49 -0.34 -10.30 -3.93
CA ALA A 49 -1.44 -10.25 -4.88
C ALA A 49 -1.24 -9.12 -5.88
N LEU A 50 -0.75 -7.97 -5.40
CA LEU A 50 -0.51 -6.83 -6.26
C LEU A 50 0.62 -7.11 -7.25
N GLU A 51 1.67 -7.77 -6.78
CA GLU A 51 2.78 -8.10 -7.67
C GLU A 51 2.32 -9.01 -8.81
N TRP A 52 1.50 -9.99 -8.49
CA TRP A 52 0.98 -10.90 -9.51
C TRP A 52 0.09 -10.15 -10.51
N ALA A 53 -0.75 -9.24 -10.01
CA ALA A 53 -1.61 -8.46 -10.89
C ALA A 53 -0.78 -7.56 -11.80
N ASP A 54 0.22 -6.89 -11.24
CA ASP A 54 1.03 -5.95 -12.00
C ASP A 54 1.99 -6.66 -12.94
N SER A 55 2.24 -7.95 -12.69
CA SER A 55 3.05 -8.77 -13.61
C SER A 55 2.20 -9.42 -14.70
N GLY A 56 0.89 -9.20 -14.68
CA GLY A 56 0.02 -9.74 -15.70
C GLY A 56 -0.52 -11.13 -15.43
N ASP A 57 -0.29 -11.67 -14.22
CA ASP A 57 -0.72 -13.02 -13.90
C ASP A 57 -2.17 -13.11 -13.47
N THR A 58 -2.75 -12.01 -12.99
CA THR A 58 -4.16 -11.94 -12.59
C THR A 58 -4.75 -10.65 -13.10
N ASP A 59 -6.08 -10.53 -13.01
CA ASP A 59 -6.75 -9.33 -13.50
C ASP A 59 -6.80 -8.20 -12.48
N GLY A 60 -6.27 -8.44 -11.29
CA GLY A 60 -6.20 -7.38 -10.27
C GLY A 60 -7.40 -7.29 -9.35
N SER A 61 -8.48 -8.02 -9.63
CA SER A 61 -9.67 -7.89 -8.79
C SER A 61 -9.44 -8.38 -7.37
N GLU A 62 -8.67 -9.46 -7.21
CA GLU A 62 -8.35 -9.97 -5.89
C GLU A 62 -7.46 -8.98 -5.14
N ALA A 63 -6.45 -8.43 -5.82
CA ALA A 63 -5.57 -7.46 -5.18
C ALA A 63 -6.33 -6.23 -4.72
N GLU A 64 -7.24 -5.74 -5.55
CA GLU A 64 -8.05 -4.58 -5.19
C GLU A 64 -8.88 -4.86 -3.95
N LEU A 65 -9.52 -6.02 -3.90
CA LEU A 65 -10.32 -6.40 -2.74
C LEU A 65 -9.46 -6.49 -1.48
N MET A 66 -8.29 -7.09 -1.58
CA MET A 66 -7.41 -7.22 -0.43
C MET A 66 -6.92 -5.87 0.06
N ILE A 67 -6.64 -4.95 -0.86
CA ILE A 67 -6.24 -3.60 -0.47
C ILE A 67 -7.38 -2.92 0.29
N GLU A 68 -8.61 -3.04 -0.23
CA GLU A 68 -9.76 -2.43 0.44
C GLU A 68 -9.97 -3.02 1.82
N GLN A 69 -9.75 -4.31 1.98
CA GLN A 69 -9.88 -4.94 3.29
C GLN A 69 -8.80 -4.48 4.26
N LEU A 70 -7.60 -4.25 3.76
CA LEU A 70 -6.50 -3.84 4.61
C LEU A 70 -6.61 -2.39 5.04
N VAL A 71 -6.86 -1.48 4.11
CA VAL A 71 -6.89 -0.06 4.42
C VAL A 71 -8.28 0.51 4.61
N GLY A 72 -9.32 -0.25 4.21
CA GLY A 72 -10.69 0.21 4.33
C GLY A 72 -11.14 0.96 3.09
N ARG A 73 -12.37 0.70 2.66
CA ARG A 73 -12.90 1.31 1.46
C ARG A 73 -12.99 2.83 1.58
N ALA A 74 -13.41 3.30 2.75
CA ALA A 74 -13.52 4.74 2.95
C ALA A 74 -12.18 5.41 2.83
N LYS A 75 -11.11 4.75 3.29
CA LYS A 75 -9.78 5.32 3.22
C LYS A 75 -9.29 5.38 1.78
N VAL A 76 -9.59 4.37 0.98
CA VAL A 76 -9.23 4.37 -0.43
C VAL A 76 -9.93 5.52 -1.15
N GLU A 77 -11.22 5.71 -0.88
CA GLU A 77 -11.98 6.78 -1.50
C GLU A 77 -11.48 8.15 -1.06
N GLU A 78 -11.13 8.28 0.20
CA GLU A 78 -10.60 9.52 0.73
C GLU A 78 -9.28 9.90 0.03
N SER A 79 -8.41 8.92 -0.17
CA SER A 79 -7.14 9.16 -0.85
C SER A 79 -7.36 9.59 -2.29
N ALA A 80 -8.31 8.96 -2.97
CA ALA A 80 -8.62 9.34 -4.36
C ALA A 80 -9.15 10.76 -4.42
N ALA A 81 -10.01 11.14 -3.49
CA ALA A 81 -10.54 12.50 -3.46
C ALA A 81 -9.45 13.52 -3.21
N ALA A 82 -8.50 13.19 -2.33
CA ALA A 82 -7.38 14.09 -2.06
C ALA A 82 -6.52 14.30 -3.28
N GLU A 83 -6.31 13.24 -4.07
CA GLU A 83 -5.52 13.34 -5.29
C GLU A 83 -6.20 14.26 -6.31
N VAL A 84 -7.50 14.13 -6.45
CA VAL A 84 -8.25 15.00 -7.37
C VAL A 84 -8.16 16.45 -6.92
N THR A 85 -8.32 16.69 -5.64
CA THR A 85 -8.22 18.05 -5.10
C THR A 85 -6.85 18.66 -5.39
N LYS A 86 -5.80 17.89 -5.20
CA LYS A 86 -4.44 18.36 -5.49
C LYS A 86 -4.29 18.72 -6.95
N ALA A 87 -4.80 17.87 -7.84
CA ALA A 87 -4.69 18.14 -9.27
C ALA A 87 -5.43 19.40 -9.65
N CYS A 88 -6.61 19.63 -9.06
CA CYS A 88 -7.38 20.83 -9.35
C CYS A 88 -6.66 22.08 -8.87
N GLU A 89 -6.04 22.01 -7.70
CA GLU A 89 -5.30 23.15 -7.18
C GLU A 89 -4.09 23.47 -8.04
N ALA A 90 -3.38 22.45 -8.50
CA ALA A 90 -2.23 22.66 -9.35
C ALA A 90 -2.65 23.33 -10.66
N MET A 91 -3.77 22.88 -11.23
CA MET A 91 -4.26 23.46 -12.46
C MET A 91 -4.68 24.90 -12.25
N ARG A 92 -5.33 25.19 -11.13
CA ARG A 92 -5.73 26.56 -10.84
C ARG A 92 -4.52 27.48 -10.77
N LYS A 93 -3.45 27.03 -10.13
CA LYS A 93 -2.23 27.83 -10.03
C LYS A 93 -1.62 28.08 -11.40
N LEU A 94 -1.65 27.11 -12.27
CA LEU A 94 -1.16 27.29 -13.61
C LEU A 94 -1.99 28.34 -14.36
N LEU A 95 -3.30 28.28 -14.22
CA LEU A 95 -4.17 29.24 -14.87
C LEU A 95 -3.92 30.67 -14.36
N GLU A 96 -3.67 30.81 -13.07
CA GLU A 96 -3.39 32.13 -12.51
C GLU A 96 -2.10 32.69 -13.07
N ARG A 97 -1.12 31.81 -13.27
CA ARG A 97 0.18 32.24 -13.76
C ARG A 97 0.12 32.69 -15.21
N VAL A 98 -0.66 32.01 -16.03
CA VAL A 98 -0.77 32.32 -17.40
C VAL A 98 -1.92 33.20 -17.68
N GLY A 99 -2.78 33.38 -16.75
CA GLY A 99 -4.04 34.00 -16.92
C GLY A 99 -4.00 35.35 -17.43
N PRO A 100 -5.08 35.94 -17.66
CA PRO A 100 -5.20 37.15 -18.30
C PRO A 100 -4.64 38.12 -17.47
N THR A 101 -3.95 38.77 -17.95
CA THR A 101 -3.45 39.61 -17.24
C THR A 101 -4.14 40.70 -17.48
N LYS A 102 -4.71 41.13 -17.32
CA LYS A 102 -5.42 42.10 -17.56
C LYS A 102 -5.15 43.00 -17.17
#